data_b806235e92034106226ac23aa243ed3d
#
_entry.id   b806235e92034106226ac23aa243ed3d
#
_cell.length_a   1.000
_cell.length_b   1.000
_cell.length_c   1.000
_cell.angle_alpha   90.00
_cell.angle_beta   90.00
_cell.angle_gamma   90.00
#
_symmetry.space_group_name_H-M   'P 1'
#
loop_
_entity.id
_entity.type
_entity.pdbx_description
1 polymer ?
#
loop_
_entity_poly.entity_id
_entity_poly.type
_entity_poly.pdbx_seq_one_letter_code
_entity_poly.pdbx_strand_id
1 'polypeptide(L)'
;MNLAIRGIEADLGQYNADTFFNDCHPTLKADFVMANPPFNLSDWGADKLADDVRWKYGTPPNGNANFAWIQHIIHHLAPTGRAGVVLANGSLSSQSGGEGEIRRRLVEADLVDCIVAMPPQLFYTTQIPVSIWFFNKDKKQKGKTLFIDARNLGTMVTRKLRELTAVSYTHLRAHETKANLV
;
A
#
# COMPACT_ATOMS: atom_id res chain seq x y z
N MET A 1 -21.22 6.75 7.84
CA MET A 1 -22.52 6.21 7.34
C MET A 1 -22.41 4.75 6.87
N ASN A 2 -21.47 4.38 5.99
CA ASN A 2 -21.39 3.00 5.46
C ASN A 2 -21.10 1.93 6.54
N LEU A 3 -20.23 2.20 7.51
CA LEU A 3 -19.92 1.31 8.63
C LEU A 3 -21.13 1.17 9.59
N ALA A 4 -21.78 2.29 9.91
CA ALA A 4 -22.96 2.29 10.78
C ALA A 4 -24.13 1.49 10.19
N ILE A 5 -24.38 1.60 8.88
CA ILE A 5 -25.42 0.80 8.19
C ILE A 5 -25.13 -0.69 8.29
N ARG A 6 -23.86 -1.09 8.38
CA ARG A 6 -23.42 -2.49 8.51
C ARG A 6 -23.26 -2.98 9.95
N GLY A 7 -23.57 -2.14 10.94
CA GLY A 7 -23.39 -2.46 12.35
C GLY A 7 -21.93 -2.64 12.75
N ILE A 8 -20.99 -2.02 12.01
CA ILE A 8 -19.55 -2.10 12.31
C ILE A 8 -19.19 -0.93 13.21
N GLU A 9 -18.76 -1.21 14.43
CA GLU A 9 -18.14 -0.21 15.30
C GLU A 9 -16.77 0.20 14.75
N ALA A 10 -16.51 1.50 14.73
CA ALA A 10 -15.25 2.04 14.25
C ALA A 10 -14.91 3.35 14.96
N ASP A 11 -13.67 3.49 15.37
CA ASP A 11 -13.11 4.78 15.75
C ASP A 11 -12.64 5.52 14.49
N LEU A 12 -13.39 6.53 14.10
CA LEU A 12 -13.10 7.35 12.92
C LEU A 12 -12.35 8.64 13.25
N GLY A 13 -11.97 8.83 14.53
CA GLY A 13 -11.46 10.09 15.04
C GLY A 13 -12.59 11.10 15.33
N GLN A 14 -12.25 12.14 16.06
CA GLN A 14 -13.24 13.11 16.55
C GLN A 14 -13.68 14.13 15.47
N TYR A 15 -12.88 14.33 14.43
CA TYR A 15 -13.13 15.30 13.37
C TYR A 15 -12.39 14.94 12.07
N ASN A 16 -12.78 15.59 10.97
CA ASN A 16 -12.08 15.45 9.70
C ASN A 16 -10.70 16.13 9.79
N ALA A 17 -9.65 15.37 9.51
CA ALA A 17 -8.28 15.85 9.57
C ALA A 17 -7.47 15.45 8.35
N ASP A 18 -6.43 16.22 8.04
CA ASP A 18 -5.39 15.79 7.12
C ASP A 18 -4.49 14.79 7.84
N THR A 19 -4.42 13.59 7.32
CA THR A 19 -3.69 12.46 7.92
C THR A 19 -2.20 12.76 8.15
N PHE A 20 -1.59 13.57 7.31
CA PHE A 20 -0.18 13.90 7.45
C PHE A 20 0.07 14.97 8.51
N PHE A 21 -0.79 16.00 8.56
CA PHE A 21 -0.62 17.13 9.47
C PHE A 21 -1.28 16.93 10.82
N ASN A 22 -2.32 16.14 10.88
CA ASN A 22 -3.11 15.96 12.09
C ASN A 22 -3.60 14.51 12.21
N ASP A 23 -2.70 13.66 12.66
CA ASP A 23 -2.99 12.25 12.90
C ASP A 23 -3.96 12.10 14.08
N CYS A 24 -5.19 11.67 13.79
CA CYS A 24 -6.21 11.48 14.82
C CYS A 24 -5.97 10.24 15.71
N HIS A 25 -5.02 9.39 15.35
CA HIS A 25 -4.73 8.13 16.05
C HIS A 25 -3.22 7.93 16.31
N PRO A 26 -2.48 8.90 16.89
CA PRO A 26 -1.01 8.91 16.90
C PRO A 26 -0.40 7.72 17.66
N THR A 27 -1.13 7.13 18.58
CA THR A 27 -0.66 5.99 19.40
C THR A 27 -1.14 4.63 18.87
N LEU A 28 -1.99 4.62 17.84
CA LEU A 28 -2.53 3.38 17.28
C LEU A 28 -1.41 2.49 16.74
N LYS A 29 -1.43 1.22 17.11
CA LYS A 29 -0.60 0.15 16.52
C LYS A 29 -1.52 -0.97 16.06
N ALA A 30 -1.73 -1.04 14.75
CA ALA A 30 -2.65 -1.97 14.12
C ALA A 30 -1.97 -3.28 13.75
N ASP A 31 -2.66 -4.39 13.96
CA ASP A 31 -2.22 -5.71 13.49
C ASP A 31 -2.38 -5.84 11.97
N PHE A 32 -3.43 -5.22 11.41
CA PHE A 32 -3.69 -5.23 9.97
C PHE A 32 -4.10 -3.84 9.49
N VAL A 33 -3.49 -3.41 8.39
CA VAL A 33 -3.88 -2.19 7.66
C VAL A 33 -4.16 -2.53 6.20
N MET A 34 -5.32 -2.12 5.69
CA MET A 34 -5.63 -2.13 4.26
C MET A 34 -5.90 -0.71 3.80
N ALA A 35 -5.19 -0.25 2.79
CA ALA A 35 -5.29 1.12 2.32
C ALA A 35 -5.28 1.22 0.79
N ASN A 36 -6.08 2.14 0.29
CA ASN A 36 -6.06 2.61 -1.09
C ASN A 36 -5.93 4.14 -1.05
N PRO A 37 -4.73 4.66 -0.78
CA PRO A 37 -4.51 6.11 -0.69
C PRO A 37 -4.66 6.79 -2.05
N PRO A 38 -4.84 8.11 -2.11
CA PRO A 38 -4.82 8.87 -3.34
C PRO A 38 -3.52 8.62 -4.12
N PHE A 39 -3.65 8.28 -5.42
CA PHE A 39 -2.48 8.00 -6.26
C PHE A 39 -1.75 9.27 -6.65
N ASN A 40 -0.43 9.26 -6.49
CA ASN A 40 0.48 10.31 -6.96
C ASN A 40 0.07 11.73 -6.50
N LEU A 41 -0.41 11.87 -5.27
CA LEU A 41 -0.78 13.16 -4.70
C LEU A 41 0.45 14.06 -4.64
N SER A 42 0.42 15.19 -5.36
CA SER A 42 1.44 16.25 -5.30
C SER A 42 1.05 17.36 -4.33
N ASP A 43 2.01 18.19 -3.98
CA ASP A 43 1.82 19.38 -3.14
C ASP A 43 1.12 19.10 -1.81
N TRP A 44 1.44 17.95 -1.23
CA TRP A 44 0.87 17.47 0.03
C TRP A 44 1.52 18.12 1.28
N GLY A 45 2.42 19.10 1.07
CA GLY A 45 3.04 19.88 2.14
C GLY A 45 4.26 19.23 2.79
N ALA A 46 5.02 18.42 2.04
CA ALA A 46 6.21 17.72 2.52
C ALA A 46 7.23 18.63 3.20
N ASP A 47 7.39 19.84 2.71
CA ASP A 47 8.38 20.82 3.25
C ASP A 47 8.12 21.16 4.72
N LYS A 48 6.85 21.15 5.15
CA LYS A 48 6.47 21.39 6.53
C LYS A 48 6.63 20.19 7.46
N LEU A 49 6.88 19.02 6.87
CA LEU A 49 6.99 17.73 7.55
C LEU A 49 8.36 17.09 7.33
N ALA A 50 9.38 17.86 6.95
CA ALA A 50 10.71 17.34 6.61
C ALA A 50 11.33 16.50 7.74
N ASP A 51 11.12 16.89 8.99
CA ASP A 51 11.66 16.26 10.20
C ASP A 51 10.66 15.32 10.91
N ASP A 52 9.60 14.89 10.22
CA ASP A 52 8.59 14.02 10.81
C ASP A 52 9.15 12.64 11.16
N VAL A 53 8.86 12.17 12.37
CA VAL A 53 9.33 10.90 12.92
C VAL A 53 8.92 9.67 12.10
N ARG A 54 7.90 9.81 11.26
CA ARG A 54 7.41 8.75 10.37
C ARG A 54 8.37 8.48 9.20
N TRP A 55 9.20 9.46 8.80
CA TRP A 55 10.09 9.36 7.63
C TRP A 55 11.37 8.58 7.91
N LYS A 56 11.25 7.46 8.58
CA LYS A 56 12.38 6.61 9.01
C LYS A 56 13.22 6.11 7.82
N TYR A 57 12.61 5.94 6.65
CA TYR A 57 13.28 5.40 5.46
C TYR A 57 13.66 6.48 4.45
N GLY A 58 13.47 7.74 4.80
CA GLY A 58 13.80 8.90 4.00
C GLY A 58 12.60 9.82 3.81
N THR A 59 12.87 11.12 3.67
CA THR A 59 11.84 12.14 3.47
C THR A 59 11.17 11.98 2.11
N PRO A 60 9.84 11.76 2.03
CA PRO A 60 9.15 11.64 0.76
C PRO A 60 9.13 12.97 0.01
N PRO A 61 9.19 12.96 -1.34
CA PRO A 61 9.17 14.17 -2.14
C PRO A 61 7.80 14.89 -2.11
N ASN A 62 7.79 16.22 -2.19
CA ASN A 62 6.55 17.00 -2.28
C ASN A 62 5.74 16.70 -3.55
N GLY A 63 6.41 16.29 -4.62
CA GLY A 63 5.76 15.94 -5.90
C GLY A 63 5.00 14.62 -5.89
N ASN A 64 5.14 13.77 -4.86
CA ASN A 64 4.44 12.47 -4.79
C ASN A 64 4.38 11.92 -3.36
N ALA A 65 3.17 11.74 -2.84
CA ALA A 65 2.92 11.24 -1.49
C ALA A 65 2.91 9.70 -1.38
N ASN A 66 3.15 8.93 -2.43
CA ASN A 66 3.03 7.46 -2.37
C ASN A 66 3.85 6.86 -1.23
N PHE A 67 5.11 7.28 -1.07
CA PHE A 67 5.97 6.78 -0.01
C PHE A 67 5.75 7.47 1.35
N ALA A 68 5.05 8.60 1.39
CA ALA A 68 4.56 9.17 2.64
C ALA A 68 3.44 8.30 3.22
N TRP A 69 2.48 7.87 2.38
CA TRP A 69 1.45 6.92 2.78
C TRP A 69 2.02 5.59 3.28
N ILE A 70 2.97 5.02 2.56
CA ILE A 70 3.64 3.77 2.97
C ILE A 70 4.28 3.95 4.35
N GLN A 71 5.07 5.01 4.56
CA GLN A 71 5.78 5.22 5.82
C GLN A 71 4.83 5.52 6.97
N HIS A 72 3.75 6.29 6.72
CA HIS A 72 2.70 6.52 7.70
C HIS A 72 2.04 5.20 8.13
N ILE A 73 1.67 4.34 7.18
CA ILE A 73 1.08 3.03 7.46
C ILE A 73 2.05 2.15 8.26
N ILE A 74 3.32 2.08 7.85
CA ILE A 74 4.35 1.30 8.56
C ILE A 74 4.55 1.81 9.99
N HIS A 75 4.48 3.13 10.20
CA HIS A 75 4.56 3.74 11.53
C HIS A 75 3.45 3.23 12.45
N HIS A 76 2.24 3.07 11.92
CA HIS A 76 1.06 2.59 12.65
C HIS A 76 0.93 1.07 12.74
N LEU A 77 1.82 0.29 12.12
CA LEU A 77 1.82 -1.16 12.30
C LEU A 77 2.37 -1.56 13.68
N ALA A 78 1.70 -2.53 14.31
CA ALA A 78 2.20 -3.26 15.46
C ALA A 78 3.53 -3.98 15.13
N PRO A 79 4.30 -4.45 16.13
CA PRO A 79 5.57 -5.16 15.88
C PRO A 79 5.44 -6.40 14.97
N THR A 80 4.30 -7.07 15.00
CA THR A 80 3.96 -8.22 14.13
C THR A 80 2.95 -7.86 13.04
N GLY A 81 2.66 -6.55 12.88
CA GLY A 81 1.61 -6.05 12.00
C GLY A 81 1.92 -6.21 10.52
N ARG A 82 0.85 -6.28 9.73
CA ARG A 82 0.88 -6.44 8.27
C ARG A 82 0.03 -5.39 7.60
N ALA A 83 0.42 -5.00 6.38
CA ALA A 83 -0.38 -4.08 5.59
C ALA A 83 -0.48 -4.51 4.13
N GLY A 84 -1.62 -4.18 3.51
CA GLY A 84 -1.83 -4.24 2.08
C GLY A 84 -2.14 -2.84 1.55
N VAL A 85 -1.32 -2.33 0.64
CA VAL A 85 -1.45 -0.96 0.13
C VAL A 85 -1.52 -0.97 -1.39
N VAL A 86 -2.56 -0.36 -1.94
CA VAL A 86 -2.72 -0.19 -3.39
C VAL A 86 -2.03 1.09 -3.83
N LEU A 87 -1.14 1.00 -4.81
CA LEU A 87 -0.43 2.14 -5.39
C LEU A 87 -0.43 2.07 -6.92
N ALA A 88 -0.29 3.21 -7.58
CA ALA A 88 -0.04 3.24 -9.02
C ALA A 88 1.27 2.51 -9.37
N ASN A 89 1.32 1.85 -10.52
CA ASN A 89 2.48 1.05 -10.95
C ASN A 89 3.79 1.85 -11.01
N GLY A 90 3.73 3.17 -11.21
CA GLY A 90 4.89 4.05 -11.14
C GLY A 90 5.67 3.94 -9.84
N SER A 91 5.04 3.55 -8.72
CA SER A 91 5.70 3.33 -7.43
C SER A 91 6.80 2.25 -7.48
N LEU A 92 6.74 1.32 -8.44
CA LEU A 92 7.72 0.25 -8.60
C LEU A 92 9.04 0.73 -9.20
N SER A 93 9.01 1.77 -10.04
CA SER A 93 10.16 2.18 -10.86
C SER A 93 10.57 3.64 -10.70
N SER A 94 9.74 4.50 -10.13
CA SER A 94 10.05 5.93 -9.95
C SER A 94 11.35 6.13 -9.16
N GLN A 95 12.18 7.04 -9.66
CA GLN A 95 13.41 7.50 -9.02
C GLN A 95 13.31 8.97 -8.59
N SER A 96 12.21 9.65 -8.96
CA SER A 96 12.01 11.06 -8.71
C SER A 96 12.06 11.40 -7.23
N GLY A 97 12.72 12.50 -6.88
CA GLY A 97 12.71 13.04 -5.51
C GLY A 97 13.19 12.07 -4.42
N GLY A 98 14.02 11.08 -4.74
CA GLY A 98 14.55 10.13 -3.77
C GLY A 98 13.65 8.92 -3.51
N GLU A 99 12.54 8.74 -4.24
CA GLU A 99 11.64 7.59 -4.07
C GLU A 99 12.37 6.24 -4.22
N GLY A 100 13.33 6.16 -5.14
CA GLY A 100 14.14 4.96 -5.34
C GLY A 100 14.94 4.58 -4.09
N GLU A 101 15.48 5.57 -3.38
CA GLU A 101 16.23 5.36 -2.15
C GLU A 101 15.33 4.93 -0.99
N ILE A 102 14.15 5.53 -0.85
CA ILE A 102 13.16 5.11 0.15
C ILE A 102 12.75 3.67 -0.10
N ARG A 103 12.46 3.31 -1.36
CA ARG A 103 12.12 1.94 -1.76
C ARG A 103 13.23 0.95 -1.42
N ARG A 104 14.48 1.29 -1.73
CA ARG A 104 15.67 0.47 -1.39
C ARG A 104 15.72 0.22 0.11
N ARG A 105 15.61 1.26 0.94
CA ARG A 105 15.65 1.15 2.41
C ARG A 105 14.51 0.33 2.99
N LEU A 106 13.31 0.41 2.42
CA LEU A 106 12.17 -0.42 2.82
C LEU A 106 12.42 -1.91 2.55
N VAL A 107 13.04 -2.23 1.42
CA VAL A 107 13.42 -3.61 1.07
C VAL A 107 14.56 -4.10 1.98
N GLU A 108 15.61 -3.29 2.18
CA GLU A 108 16.73 -3.62 3.06
C GLU A 108 16.34 -3.77 4.55
N ALA A 109 15.31 -3.01 4.97
CA ALA A 109 14.72 -3.17 6.29
C ALA A 109 13.82 -4.42 6.41
N ASP A 110 13.76 -5.21 5.36
CA ASP A 110 13.00 -6.48 5.28
C ASP A 110 11.49 -6.32 5.55
N LEU A 111 10.92 -5.19 5.15
CA LEU A 111 9.50 -4.88 5.39
C LEU A 111 8.60 -5.31 4.22
N VAL A 112 9.12 -5.35 2.99
CA VAL A 112 8.34 -5.69 1.81
C VAL A 112 8.25 -7.21 1.68
N ASP A 113 7.07 -7.75 1.91
CA ASP A 113 6.81 -9.20 1.88
C ASP A 113 6.45 -9.68 0.47
N CYS A 114 5.48 -9.02 -0.15
CA CYS A 114 5.03 -9.36 -1.49
C CYS A 114 4.63 -8.10 -2.27
N ILE A 115 4.83 -8.13 -3.58
CA ILE A 115 4.30 -7.13 -4.52
C ILE A 115 3.54 -7.86 -5.62
N VAL A 116 2.28 -7.47 -5.85
CA VAL A 116 1.44 -8.01 -6.90
C VAL A 116 1.20 -6.92 -7.95
N ALA A 117 1.66 -7.12 -9.17
CA ALA A 117 1.33 -6.27 -10.30
C ALA A 117 -0.06 -6.65 -10.84
N MET A 118 -1.01 -5.74 -10.72
CA MET A 118 -2.41 -5.97 -11.06
C MET A 118 -2.70 -5.58 -12.52
N PRO A 119 -3.74 -6.16 -13.14
CA PRO A 119 -4.17 -5.75 -14.46
C PRO A 119 -4.70 -4.30 -14.46
N PRO A 120 -4.66 -3.61 -15.61
CA PRO A 120 -5.32 -2.30 -15.75
C PRO A 120 -6.84 -2.45 -15.73
N GLN A 121 -7.54 -1.30 -15.58
CA GLN A 121 -8.99 -1.21 -15.71
C GLN A 121 -9.77 -1.93 -14.58
N LEU A 122 -9.19 -2.04 -13.38
CA LEU A 122 -9.87 -2.60 -12.21
C LEU A 122 -10.77 -1.58 -11.49
N PHE A 123 -10.65 -0.29 -11.80
CA PHE A 123 -11.42 0.77 -11.16
C PHE A 123 -12.39 1.43 -12.14
N TYR A 124 -13.57 1.81 -11.66
CA TYR A 124 -14.59 2.50 -12.46
C TYR A 124 -14.12 3.87 -12.96
N THR A 125 -13.33 4.57 -12.16
CA THR A 125 -12.95 5.97 -12.37
C THR A 125 -11.60 6.15 -13.06
N THR A 126 -10.74 5.14 -13.06
CA THR A 126 -9.40 5.21 -13.65
C THR A 126 -8.99 3.90 -14.30
N GLN A 127 -8.24 3.99 -15.38
CA GLN A 127 -7.68 2.84 -16.08
C GLN A 127 -6.21 2.57 -15.69
N ILE A 128 -5.68 3.32 -14.72
CA ILE A 128 -4.28 3.24 -14.30
C ILE A 128 -3.98 1.83 -13.78
N PRO A 129 -2.94 1.16 -14.27
CA PRO A 129 -2.49 -0.09 -13.70
C PRO A 129 -1.93 0.16 -12.29
N VAL A 130 -2.24 -0.74 -11.37
CA VAL A 130 -1.83 -0.64 -9.97
C VAL A 130 -1.00 -1.83 -9.54
N SER A 131 -0.30 -1.67 -8.45
CA SER A 131 0.35 -2.75 -7.71
C SER A 131 -0.16 -2.77 -6.27
N ILE A 132 -0.25 -3.96 -5.70
CA ILE A 132 -0.54 -4.12 -4.28
C ILE A 132 0.78 -4.45 -3.59
N TRP A 133 1.14 -3.63 -2.62
CA TRP A 133 2.30 -3.81 -1.78
C TRP A 133 1.89 -4.43 -0.46
N PHE A 134 2.45 -5.57 -0.13
CA PHE A 134 2.26 -6.21 1.16
C PHE A 134 3.49 -5.97 2.04
N PHE A 135 3.25 -5.36 3.18
CA PHE A 135 4.25 -5.11 4.21
C PHE A 135 4.04 -6.05 5.38
N ASN A 136 5.12 -6.53 5.97
CA ASN A 136 5.09 -7.42 7.12
C ASN A 136 6.28 -7.13 8.02
N LYS A 137 6.05 -6.73 9.27
CA LYS A 137 7.12 -6.47 10.24
C LYS A 137 7.71 -7.74 10.83
N ASP A 138 6.99 -8.87 10.71
CA ASP A 138 7.44 -10.18 11.18
C ASP A 138 7.40 -11.19 10.04
N LYS A 139 8.31 -11.01 9.06
CA LYS A 139 8.42 -11.90 7.91
C LYS A 139 8.99 -13.25 8.32
N LYS A 140 8.36 -14.32 7.83
CA LYS A 140 8.87 -15.68 7.97
C LYS A 140 10.09 -15.93 7.08
N GLN A 141 10.07 -15.42 5.84
CA GLN A 141 11.17 -15.55 4.87
C GLN A 141 11.95 -14.24 4.80
N LYS A 142 12.89 -14.07 5.72
CA LYS A 142 13.73 -12.87 5.78
C LYS A 142 14.62 -12.73 4.55
N GLY A 143 14.83 -11.48 4.13
CA GLY A 143 15.68 -11.15 2.98
C GLY A 143 15.05 -11.49 1.61
N LYS A 144 13.81 -12.00 1.57
CA LYS A 144 13.12 -12.34 0.32
C LYS A 144 11.86 -11.49 0.13
N THR A 145 11.59 -11.08 -1.11
CA THR A 145 10.34 -10.43 -1.50
C THR A 145 9.72 -11.23 -2.65
N LEU A 146 8.44 -11.59 -2.50
CA LEU A 146 7.71 -12.28 -3.55
C LEU A 146 7.18 -11.27 -4.57
N PHE A 147 7.39 -11.53 -5.85
CA PHE A 147 6.76 -10.77 -6.94
C PHE A 147 5.77 -11.65 -7.69
N ILE A 148 4.52 -11.16 -7.81
CA ILE A 148 3.46 -11.84 -8.55
C ILE A 148 3.05 -10.97 -9.73
N ASP A 149 3.16 -11.52 -10.95
CA ASP A 149 2.63 -10.88 -12.15
C ASP A 149 1.20 -11.33 -12.40
N ALA A 150 0.24 -10.50 -12.01
CA ALA A 150 -1.19 -10.73 -12.22
C ALA A 150 -1.77 -9.88 -13.37
N ARG A 151 -0.93 -9.19 -14.17
CA ARG A 151 -1.38 -8.22 -15.20
C ARG A 151 -2.31 -8.83 -16.26
N ASN A 152 -2.23 -10.12 -16.47
CA ASN A 152 -3.05 -10.83 -17.46
C ASN A 152 -4.27 -11.53 -16.84
N LEU A 153 -4.51 -11.38 -15.53
CA LEU A 153 -5.65 -12.01 -14.86
C LEU A 153 -6.94 -11.23 -15.06
N GLY A 154 -8.05 -11.94 -14.85
CA GLY A 154 -9.39 -11.35 -14.94
C GLY A 154 -9.91 -11.24 -16.38
N THR A 155 -11.18 -10.90 -16.50
CA THR A 155 -11.91 -10.74 -17.76
C THR A 155 -12.50 -9.35 -17.89
N MET A 156 -12.59 -8.85 -19.12
CA MET A 156 -13.29 -7.58 -19.39
C MET A 156 -14.79 -7.81 -19.32
N VAL A 157 -15.44 -7.13 -18.37
CA VAL A 157 -16.92 -7.14 -18.26
C VAL A 157 -17.56 -6.00 -19.04
N THR A 158 -16.80 -4.93 -19.28
CA THR A 158 -17.19 -3.84 -20.18
C THR A 158 -15.94 -3.39 -20.96
N ARG A 159 -16.12 -2.45 -21.90
CA ARG A 159 -14.97 -1.83 -22.62
C ARG A 159 -13.96 -1.11 -21.69
N LYS A 160 -14.37 -0.78 -20.47
CA LYS A 160 -13.57 0.04 -19.51
C LYS A 160 -13.29 -0.65 -18.19
N LEU A 161 -13.96 -1.76 -17.88
CA LEU A 161 -13.88 -2.43 -16.58
C LEU A 161 -13.47 -3.88 -16.74
N ARG A 162 -12.48 -4.27 -15.97
CA ARG A 162 -12.01 -5.66 -15.79
C ARG A 162 -12.39 -6.13 -14.40
N GLU A 163 -12.80 -7.38 -14.29
CA GLU A 163 -13.04 -8.04 -13.01
C GLU A 163 -12.15 -9.28 -12.84
N LEU A 164 -11.72 -9.49 -11.60
CA LEU A 164 -11.03 -10.71 -11.23
C LEU A 164 -12.07 -11.81 -11.01
N THR A 165 -11.89 -12.93 -11.68
CA THR A 165 -12.76 -14.11 -11.57
C THR A 165 -12.32 -15.01 -10.40
N ALA A 166 -13.17 -15.98 -10.02
CA ALA A 166 -12.80 -17.00 -9.03
C ALA A 166 -11.51 -17.74 -9.41
N VAL A 167 -11.30 -18.00 -10.71
CA VAL A 167 -10.06 -18.60 -11.22
C VAL A 167 -8.85 -17.68 -10.97
N SER A 168 -9.02 -16.36 -11.15
CA SER A 168 -7.95 -15.39 -10.86
C SER A 168 -7.54 -15.42 -9.38
N TYR A 169 -8.50 -15.49 -8.47
CA TYR A 169 -8.22 -15.61 -7.02
C TYR A 169 -7.53 -16.92 -6.68
N THR A 170 -7.96 -18.03 -7.27
CA THR A 170 -7.31 -19.34 -7.07
C THR A 170 -5.86 -19.30 -7.55
N HIS A 171 -5.59 -18.67 -8.68
CA HIS A 171 -4.24 -18.51 -9.21
C HIS A 171 -3.34 -17.69 -8.29
N LEU A 172 -3.82 -16.53 -7.80
CA LEU A 172 -3.09 -15.71 -6.85
C LEU A 172 -2.79 -16.47 -5.55
N ARG A 173 -3.79 -17.18 -5.01
CA ARG A 173 -3.64 -17.98 -3.80
C ARG A 173 -2.63 -19.13 -3.95
N ALA A 174 -2.52 -19.73 -5.12
CA ALA A 174 -1.54 -20.77 -5.39
C ALA A 174 -0.08 -20.27 -5.29
N HIS A 175 0.17 -19.00 -5.63
CA HIS A 175 1.49 -18.38 -5.44
C HIS A 175 1.84 -18.18 -3.97
N GLU A 176 0.88 -17.77 -3.13
CA GLU A 176 1.08 -17.66 -1.68
C GLU A 176 1.45 -19.02 -1.05
N THR A 177 0.76 -20.07 -1.46
CA THR A 177 1.01 -21.44 -0.94
C THR A 177 2.41 -21.93 -1.31
N LYS A 178 2.87 -21.70 -2.55
CA LYS A 178 4.23 -22.06 -2.98
C LYS A 178 5.31 -21.29 -2.25
N ALA A 179 5.10 -20.01 -1.97
CA ALA A 179 6.04 -19.17 -1.22
C ALA A 179 6.21 -19.62 0.24
N ASN A 180 5.23 -20.31 0.81
CA ASN A 180 5.27 -20.84 2.18
C ASN A 180 5.84 -22.27 2.29
N LEU A 181 6.14 -22.93 1.16
CA LEU A 181 6.64 -24.31 1.10
C LEU A 181 8.16 -24.43 0.88
N VAL A 182 8.88 -23.30 0.79
CA VAL A 182 10.34 -23.25 0.59
C VAL A 182 11.05 -22.72 1.81
#